data_5aaa98aedf8d5f12f365c593db8a7190
#
_entry.id   5aaa98aedf8d5f12f365c593db8a7190
#
_cell.length_a   1.000
_cell.length_b   1.000
_cell.length_c   1.000
_cell.angle_alpha   90.00
_cell.angle_beta   90.00
_cell.angle_gamma   90.00
#
_symmetry.space_group_name_H-M   'P 1'
#
loop_
_entity.id
_entity.type
_entity.pdbx_description
1 polymer ?
#
loop_
_entity_poly.entity_id
_entity_poly.type
_entity_poly.pdbx_seq_one_letter_code
_entity_poly.pdbx_strand_id
1 'polypeptide(L)'
;SGATKYWIYRSTDGVNFKYWDSTTKTSYTNSGAASGTKYYYRVKAVAVVNGKNVVSANSSTKSLFTSLAKPSVSITTSNGKPKLTWKAVTGADKYYIYRSTDGKNFSYWDSTTKTTYVNSGAKKNTKYYYKVKAVCASNSNANSTQSSTVSIKATK
;
A
#
# COMPACT_ATOMS: atom_id res chain seq x y z
N SER A 1 7.95 9.31 -35.14
CA SER A 1 6.79 9.51 -34.24
C SER A 1 6.69 10.99 -33.90
N GLY A 2 5.67 11.69 -34.34
CA GLY A 2 5.47 13.14 -34.14
C GLY A 2 4.63 13.53 -32.93
N ALA A 3 4.53 12.67 -31.90
CA ALA A 3 3.74 12.98 -30.70
C ALA A 3 4.43 14.07 -29.88
N THR A 4 3.66 15.10 -29.53
CA THR A 4 4.11 16.23 -28.67
C THR A 4 3.63 16.09 -27.23
N LYS A 5 2.58 15.30 -26.99
CA LYS A 5 2.02 14.98 -25.67
C LYS A 5 1.29 13.65 -25.68
N TYR A 6 0.94 13.15 -24.49
CA TYR A 6 0.19 11.92 -24.27
C TYR A 6 -1.02 12.20 -23.39
N TRP A 7 -2.18 11.69 -23.78
CA TRP A 7 -3.38 11.70 -22.96
C TRP A 7 -3.49 10.39 -22.19
N ILE A 8 -3.72 10.51 -20.90
CA ILE A 8 -3.85 9.37 -19.97
C ILE A 8 -5.33 9.16 -19.70
N TYR A 9 -5.83 7.96 -19.96
CA TYR A 9 -7.17 7.52 -19.62
C TYR A 9 -7.07 6.52 -18.48
N ARG A 10 -7.95 6.65 -17.49
CA ARG A 10 -7.98 5.81 -16.31
C ARG A 10 -9.37 5.21 -16.09
N SER A 11 -9.38 3.97 -15.54
CA SER A 11 -10.57 3.26 -15.10
C SER A 11 -10.28 2.52 -13.81
N THR A 12 -11.29 2.23 -13.00
CA THR A 12 -11.22 1.33 -11.82
C THR A 12 -11.93 0.00 -12.08
N ASP A 13 -12.73 -0.11 -13.14
CA ASP A 13 -13.46 -1.33 -13.52
C ASP A 13 -12.86 -2.05 -14.76
N GLY A 14 -11.95 -1.38 -15.46
CA GLY A 14 -11.33 -1.90 -16.69
C GLY A 14 -12.20 -1.75 -17.96
N VAL A 15 -13.40 -1.21 -17.84
CA VAL A 15 -14.39 -1.04 -18.93
C VAL A 15 -14.60 0.44 -19.22
N ASN A 16 -14.95 1.22 -18.20
CA ASN A 16 -15.30 2.63 -18.32
C ASN A 16 -14.06 3.51 -18.13
N PHE A 17 -13.43 3.93 -19.24
CA PHE A 17 -12.25 4.77 -19.23
C PHE A 17 -12.64 6.24 -19.37
N LYS A 18 -12.14 7.08 -18.44
CA LYS A 18 -12.28 8.54 -18.50
C LYS A 18 -10.93 9.19 -18.74
N TYR A 19 -10.91 10.31 -19.44
CA TYR A 19 -9.72 11.16 -19.49
C TYR A 19 -9.31 11.53 -18.06
N TRP A 20 -8.05 11.34 -17.75
CA TRP A 20 -7.53 11.57 -16.41
C TRP A 20 -6.54 12.74 -16.38
N ASP A 21 -5.57 12.73 -17.29
CA ASP A 21 -4.50 13.71 -17.30
C ASP A 21 -3.74 13.69 -18.63
N SER A 22 -2.75 14.59 -18.79
CA SER A 22 -1.83 14.58 -19.92
C SER A 22 -0.39 14.84 -19.48
N THR A 23 0.56 14.38 -20.28
CA THR A 23 2.00 14.60 -20.07
C THR A 23 2.72 14.74 -21.41
N THR A 24 3.78 15.55 -21.43
CA THR A 24 4.73 15.61 -22.55
C THR A 24 5.86 14.58 -22.44
N LYS A 25 5.97 13.92 -21.26
CA LYS A 25 6.99 12.90 -20.98
C LYS A 25 6.50 11.53 -21.43
N THR A 26 7.42 10.60 -21.68
CA THR A 26 7.14 9.19 -21.96
C THR A 26 6.84 8.36 -20.70
N SER A 27 6.76 9.00 -19.55
CA SER A 27 6.40 8.42 -18.26
C SER A 27 5.34 9.27 -17.56
N TYR A 28 4.46 8.62 -16.79
CA TYR A 28 3.42 9.28 -16.00
C TYR A 28 3.27 8.59 -14.65
N THR A 29 3.16 9.38 -13.58
CA THR A 29 2.90 8.89 -12.22
C THR A 29 1.57 9.43 -11.72
N ASN A 30 0.63 8.55 -11.39
CA ASN A 30 -0.64 8.93 -10.76
C ASN A 30 -0.43 9.12 -9.24
N SER A 31 -0.02 10.30 -8.81
CA SER A 31 0.20 10.64 -7.39
C SER A 31 -1.08 10.64 -6.54
N GLY A 32 -2.27 10.81 -7.18
CA GLY A 32 -3.58 10.77 -6.51
C GLY A 32 -4.21 9.37 -6.48
N ALA A 33 -3.45 8.30 -6.72
CA ALA A 33 -3.98 6.95 -6.66
C ALA A 33 -4.33 6.54 -5.21
N ALA A 34 -5.58 6.10 -4.99
CA ALA A 34 -6.01 5.59 -3.69
C ALA A 34 -5.32 4.26 -3.36
N SER A 35 -4.93 4.09 -2.11
CA SER A 35 -4.31 2.88 -1.59
C SER A 35 -5.22 1.65 -1.75
N GLY A 36 -4.66 0.49 -2.04
CA GLY A 36 -5.42 -0.77 -2.16
C GLY A 36 -6.37 -0.85 -3.37
N THR A 37 -6.23 0.05 -4.34
CA THR A 37 -7.14 0.15 -5.49
C THR A 37 -6.48 -0.38 -6.76
N LYS A 38 -7.24 -1.14 -7.54
CA LYS A 38 -6.83 -1.54 -8.90
C LYS A 38 -7.18 -0.44 -9.89
N TYR A 39 -6.20 -0.02 -10.66
CA TYR A 39 -6.36 0.95 -11.73
C TYR A 39 -5.99 0.33 -13.07
N TYR A 40 -6.71 0.74 -14.10
CA TYR A 40 -6.49 0.39 -15.50
C TYR A 40 -6.17 1.66 -16.26
N TYR A 41 -5.18 1.60 -17.14
CA TYR A 41 -4.73 2.74 -17.93
C TYR A 41 -4.68 2.43 -19.41
N ARG A 42 -5.01 3.44 -20.21
CA ARG A 42 -4.77 3.53 -21.66
C ARG A 42 -4.13 4.86 -21.95
N VAL A 43 -3.32 4.91 -22.96
CA VAL A 43 -2.62 6.12 -23.39
C VAL A 43 -2.95 6.38 -24.86
N LYS A 44 -3.12 7.65 -25.24
CA LYS A 44 -3.15 8.11 -26.62
C LYS A 44 -2.00 9.07 -26.86
N ALA A 45 -1.30 8.88 -27.96
CA ALA A 45 -0.33 9.86 -28.44
C ALA A 45 -1.06 11.00 -29.17
N VAL A 46 -0.62 12.22 -28.96
CA VAL A 46 -1.22 13.42 -29.56
C VAL A 46 -0.13 14.24 -30.24
N ALA A 47 -0.35 14.58 -31.49
CA ALA A 47 0.44 15.54 -32.26
C ALA A 47 -0.42 16.76 -32.60
N VAL A 48 0.21 17.91 -32.83
CA VAL A 48 -0.47 19.09 -33.38
C VAL A 48 -0.03 19.25 -34.83
N VAL A 49 -1.00 19.19 -35.74
CA VAL A 49 -0.79 19.36 -37.19
C VAL A 49 -1.73 20.48 -37.65
N ASN A 50 -1.19 21.53 -38.23
CA ASN A 50 -1.96 22.70 -38.69
C ASN A 50 -2.89 23.26 -37.59
N GLY A 51 -2.39 23.37 -36.34
CA GLY A 51 -3.13 23.88 -35.19
C GLY A 51 -4.20 22.94 -34.62
N LYS A 52 -4.39 21.73 -35.19
CA LYS A 52 -5.37 20.74 -34.73
C LYS A 52 -4.70 19.53 -34.08
N ASN A 53 -5.34 18.99 -33.04
CA ASN A 53 -4.86 17.74 -32.41
C ASN A 53 -5.16 16.55 -33.33
N VAL A 54 -4.13 15.81 -33.69
CA VAL A 54 -4.23 14.48 -34.30
C VAL A 54 -3.92 13.46 -33.21
N VAL A 55 -4.82 12.50 -33.00
CA VAL A 55 -4.81 11.60 -31.84
C VAL A 55 -4.75 10.15 -32.30
N SER A 56 -3.86 9.36 -31.74
CA SER A 56 -3.75 7.94 -32.02
C SER A 56 -4.94 7.13 -31.48
N ALA A 57 -5.05 5.88 -31.91
CA ALA A 57 -5.85 4.88 -31.19
C ALA A 57 -5.36 4.73 -29.74
N ASN A 58 -6.19 4.11 -28.89
CA ASN A 58 -5.76 3.75 -27.53
C ASN A 58 -4.63 2.72 -27.56
N SER A 59 -3.71 2.82 -26.62
CA SER A 59 -2.78 1.73 -26.31
C SER A 59 -3.54 0.49 -25.80
N SER A 60 -2.86 -0.64 -25.72
CA SER A 60 -3.34 -1.78 -24.95
C SER A 60 -3.58 -1.36 -23.48
N THR A 61 -4.60 -1.97 -22.86
CA THR A 61 -4.89 -1.73 -21.43
C THR A 61 -3.79 -2.32 -20.55
N LYS A 62 -3.26 -1.53 -19.63
CA LYS A 62 -2.39 -1.99 -18.56
C LYS A 62 -3.07 -1.74 -17.21
N SER A 63 -2.84 -2.61 -16.24
CA SER A 63 -3.39 -2.45 -14.91
C SER A 63 -2.36 -2.72 -13.82
N LEU A 64 -2.55 -2.08 -12.68
CA LEU A 64 -1.77 -2.29 -11.49
C LEU A 64 -2.64 -2.11 -10.23
N PHE A 65 -2.24 -2.75 -9.15
CA PHE A 65 -2.75 -2.46 -7.82
C PHE A 65 -1.82 -1.51 -7.09
N THR A 66 -2.42 -0.52 -6.41
CA THR A 66 -1.67 0.29 -5.45
C THR A 66 -1.56 -0.46 -4.13
N SER A 67 -0.36 -0.51 -3.54
CA SER A 67 -0.16 -1.14 -2.23
C SER A 67 -0.87 -0.38 -1.12
N LEU A 68 -1.27 -1.10 -0.07
CA LEU A 68 -1.74 -0.50 1.18
C LEU A 68 -0.62 0.34 1.81
N ALA A 69 -1.00 1.41 2.50
CA ALA A 69 -0.06 2.21 3.26
C ALA A 69 0.61 1.37 4.37
N LYS A 70 1.88 1.64 4.63
CA LYS A 70 2.63 1.03 5.73
C LYS A 70 2.05 1.48 7.07
N PRO A 71 1.67 0.55 8.01
CA PRO A 71 1.19 0.94 9.33
C PRO A 71 2.22 1.76 10.12
N SER A 72 1.78 2.83 10.79
CA SER A 72 2.57 3.57 11.77
C SER A 72 2.24 3.04 13.15
N VAL A 73 3.15 2.30 13.76
CA VAL A 73 2.93 1.52 14.98
C VAL A 73 3.57 2.22 16.17
N SER A 74 2.80 2.34 17.26
CA SER A 74 3.27 2.71 18.60
C SER A 74 3.24 1.47 19.50
N ILE A 75 4.11 1.45 20.53
CA ILE A 75 4.17 0.36 21.49
C ILE A 75 4.19 0.90 22.92
N THR A 76 3.40 0.28 23.78
CA THR A 76 3.31 0.53 25.22
C THR A 76 3.19 -0.80 25.95
N THR A 77 2.93 -0.78 27.26
CA THR A 77 2.53 -1.98 28.00
C THR A 77 1.06 -1.90 28.42
N SER A 78 0.41 -3.06 28.49
CA SER A 78 -0.89 -3.27 29.12
C SER A 78 -0.74 -4.39 30.14
N ASN A 79 -0.94 -4.08 31.42
CA ASN A 79 -0.69 -5.03 32.53
C ASN A 79 0.71 -5.70 32.45
N GLY A 80 1.73 -4.92 32.09
CA GLY A 80 3.11 -5.40 31.93
C GLY A 80 3.40 -6.17 30.65
N LYS A 81 2.41 -6.41 29.79
CA LYS A 81 2.55 -7.08 28.50
C LYS A 81 2.68 -6.07 27.35
N PRO A 82 3.47 -6.37 26.30
CA PRO A 82 3.57 -5.52 25.11
C PRO A 82 2.20 -5.27 24.47
N LYS A 83 1.85 -4.01 24.26
CA LYS A 83 0.65 -3.56 23.55
C LYS A 83 1.04 -2.69 22.38
N LEU A 84 0.69 -3.10 21.19
CA LEU A 84 0.85 -2.36 19.94
C LEU A 84 -0.45 -1.62 19.61
N THR A 85 -0.33 -0.42 19.05
CA THR A 85 -1.45 0.35 18.51
C THR A 85 -1.03 1.04 17.20
N TRP A 86 -1.96 1.19 16.26
CA TRP A 86 -1.75 1.89 15.01
C TRP A 86 -3.04 2.51 14.49
N LYS A 87 -2.95 3.42 13.53
CA LYS A 87 -4.13 3.94 12.83
C LYS A 87 -4.61 2.96 11.78
N ALA A 88 -5.93 2.89 11.56
CA ALA A 88 -6.50 2.10 10.49
C ALA A 88 -5.87 2.47 9.13
N VAL A 89 -5.52 1.46 8.35
CA VAL A 89 -5.02 1.62 6.98
C VAL A 89 -6.18 1.40 6.03
N THR A 90 -6.50 2.40 5.23
CA THR A 90 -7.60 2.33 4.25
C THR A 90 -7.40 1.15 3.30
N GLY A 91 -8.43 0.32 3.16
CA GLY A 91 -8.41 -0.88 2.32
C GLY A 91 -7.76 -2.12 2.98
N ALA A 92 -7.34 -2.03 4.24
CA ALA A 92 -6.86 -3.20 4.98
C ALA A 92 -8.03 -3.98 5.61
N ASP A 93 -8.06 -5.28 5.38
CA ASP A 93 -9.03 -6.20 6.00
C ASP A 93 -8.54 -6.72 7.35
N LYS A 94 -7.23 -6.86 7.51
CA LYS A 94 -6.57 -7.35 8.73
C LYS A 94 -5.10 -6.91 8.77
N TYR A 95 -4.45 -7.22 9.87
CA TYR A 95 -3.04 -6.93 10.13
C TYR A 95 -2.31 -8.19 10.55
N TYR A 96 -1.14 -8.45 9.96
CA TYR A 96 -0.22 -9.49 10.41
C TYR A 96 0.78 -8.88 11.38
N ILE A 97 0.96 -9.56 12.50
CA ILE A 97 1.95 -9.23 13.53
C ILE A 97 3.17 -10.13 13.33
N TYR A 98 4.33 -9.52 13.20
CA TYR A 98 5.62 -10.20 13.18
C TYR A 98 6.35 -9.89 14.47
N ARG A 99 6.97 -10.90 15.04
CA ARG A 99 7.70 -10.80 16.32
C ARG A 99 9.11 -11.33 16.19
N SER A 100 10.01 -10.72 16.96
CA SER A 100 11.39 -11.15 17.15
C SER A 100 11.79 -10.96 18.61
N THR A 101 12.79 -11.70 19.08
CA THR A 101 13.46 -11.52 20.37
C THR A 101 14.89 -10.99 20.22
N ASP A 102 15.46 -11.02 19.01
CA ASP A 102 16.80 -10.53 18.69
C ASP A 102 16.81 -9.20 17.91
N GLY A 103 15.63 -8.76 17.43
CA GLY A 103 15.47 -7.54 16.63
C GLY A 103 15.92 -7.67 15.17
N LYS A 104 16.39 -8.83 14.75
CA LYS A 104 16.90 -9.12 13.40
C LYS A 104 16.00 -10.11 12.67
N ASN A 105 15.72 -11.25 13.27
CA ASN A 105 14.95 -12.35 12.70
C ASN A 105 13.48 -12.23 13.12
N PHE A 106 12.62 -11.82 12.17
CA PHE A 106 11.19 -11.66 12.40
C PHE A 106 10.41 -12.80 11.76
N SER A 107 9.59 -13.49 12.57
CA SER A 107 8.63 -14.49 12.08
C SER A 107 7.19 -14.01 12.25
N TYR A 108 6.29 -14.52 11.41
CA TYR A 108 4.86 -14.34 11.61
C TYR A 108 4.48 -14.86 12.99
N TRP A 109 3.74 -14.05 13.74
CA TRP A 109 3.33 -14.40 15.10
C TRP A 109 1.83 -14.56 15.24
N ASP A 110 1.06 -13.59 14.73
CA ASP A 110 -0.39 -13.56 14.89
C ASP A 110 -1.04 -12.62 13.87
N SER A 111 -2.39 -12.56 13.87
CA SER A 111 -3.15 -11.60 13.08
C SER A 111 -4.32 -11.01 13.86
N THR A 112 -4.77 -9.82 13.45
CA THR A 112 -5.92 -9.13 14.05
C THR A 112 -6.63 -8.27 13.01
N THR A 113 -7.95 -8.11 13.16
CA THR A 113 -8.75 -7.13 12.41
C THR A 113 -8.82 -5.77 13.14
N LYS A 114 -8.38 -5.73 14.42
CA LYS A 114 -8.34 -4.52 15.23
C LYS A 114 -7.08 -3.71 14.95
N THR A 115 -7.08 -2.45 15.34
CA THR A 115 -5.92 -1.55 15.27
C THR A 115 -5.06 -1.58 16.53
N THR A 116 -5.20 -2.63 17.33
CA THR A 116 -4.44 -2.88 18.55
C THR A 116 -4.18 -4.37 18.71
N TYR A 117 -3.05 -4.69 19.33
CA TYR A 117 -2.66 -6.07 19.63
C TYR A 117 -1.91 -6.12 20.97
N VAL A 118 -2.24 -7.09 21.82
CA VAL A 118 -1.52 -7.35 23.10
C VAL A 118 -0.89 -8.72 23.04
N ASN A 119 0.41 -8.82 23.23
CA ASN A 119 1.09 -10.10 23.37
C ASN A 119 0.92 -10.63 24.81
N SER A 120 -0.20 -11.26 25.10
CA SER A 120 -0.54 -11.82 26.43
C SER A 120 0.46 -12.90 26.89
N GLY A 121 1.03 -13.65 25.94
CA GLY A 121 2.02 -14.70 26.21
C GLY A 121 3.47 -14.20 26.35
N ALA A 122 3.70 -12.88 26.42
CA ALA A 122 5.06 -12.37 26.61
C ALA A 122 5.62 -12.80 27.97
N LYS A 123 6.89 -13.26 27.99
CA LYS A 123 7.60 -13.64 29.21
C LYS A 123 8.15 -12.41 29.91
N LYS A 124 8.02 -12.35 31.23
CA LYS A 124 8.61 -11.30 32.08
C LYS A 124 10.10 -11.12 31.78
N ASN A 125 10.56 -9.89 31.85
CA ASN A 125 11.94 -9.49 31.63
C ASN A 125 12.51 -9.75 30.21
N THR A 126 11.68 -10.20 29.27
CA THR A 126 12.08 -10.42 27.87
C THR A 126 11.79 -9.20 27.03
N LYS A 127 12.76 -8.77 26.22
CA LYS A 127 12.60 -7.72 25.21
C LYS A 127 12.04 -8.34 23.93
N TYR A 128 10.96 -7.76 23.41
CA TYR A 128 10.33 -8.15 22.18
C TYR A 128 10.36 -7.01 21.16
N TYR A 129 10.51 -7.39 19.90
CA TYR A 129 10.50 -6.51 18.74
C TYR A 129 9.35 -6.92 17.86
N TYR A 130 8.65 -5.93 17.31
CA TYR A 130 7.47 -6.16 16.49
C TYR A 130 7.50 -5.34 15.21
N LYS A 131 6.88 -5.91 14.17
CA LYS A 131 6.48 -5.23 12.94
C LYS A 131 5.05 -5.60 12.62
N VAL A 132 4.31 -4.69 11.99
CA VAL A 132 2.92 -4.89 11.58
C VAL A 132 2.84 -4.68 10.07
N LYS A 133 2.07 -5.53 9.39
CA LYS A 133 1.79 -5.46 7.95
C LYS A 133 0.30 -5.38 7.73
N ALA A 134 -0.18 -4.38 6.99
CA ALA A 134 -1.57 -4.29 6.56
C ALA A 134 -1.81 -5.27 5.40
N VAL A 135 -2.92 -5.98 5.42
CA VAL A 135 -3.24 -7.07 4.50
C VAL A 135 -4.59 -6.83 3.84
N CYS A 136 -4.61 -6.95 2.52
CA CYS A 136 -5.81 -7.00 1.70
C CYS A 136 -6.13 -8.47 1.41
N ALA A 137 -7.26 -8.98 1.91
CA ALA A 137 -7.64 -10.38 1.77
C ALA A 137 -7.95 -10.76 0.32
N SER A 138 -8.54 -9.82 -0.44
CA SER A 138 -8.89 -10.02 -1.85
C SER A 138 -7.69 -10.00 -2.80
N ASN A 139 -6.55 -9.43 -2.38
CA ASN A 139 -5.36 -9.35 -3.21
C ASN A 139 -4.07 -9.17 -2.41
N SER A 140 -3.27 -10.22 -2.33
CA SER A 140 -1.98 -10.20 -1.62
C SER A 140 -0.95 -9.21 -2.22
N ASN A 141 -1.05 -8.87 -3.51
CA ASN A 141 -0.17 -7.89 -4.16
C ASN A 141 -0.45 -6.45 -3.68
N ALA A 142 -1.62 -6.20 -3.07
CA ALA A 142 -1.96 -4.93 -2.46
C ALA A 142 -1.48 -4.80 -1.01
N ASN A 143 -0.93 -5.86 -0.40
CA ASN A 143 -0.44 -5.80 0.97
C ASN A 143 0.62 -4.71 1.14
N SER A 144 0.62 -4.06 2.32
CA SER A 144 1.67 -3.08 2.64
C SER A 144 3.04 -3.74 2.81
N THR A 145 4.08 -2.93 2.80
CA THR A 145 5.34 -3.32 3.45
C THR A 145 5.15 -3.39 4.98
N GLN A 146 6.08 -4.04 5.67
CA GLN A 146 6.07 -4.08 7.14
C GLN A 146 6.35 -2.69 7.71
N SER A 147 5.77 -2.37 8.88
CA SER A 147 6.07 -1.17 9.64
C SER A 147 7.55 -1.08 10.02
N SER A 148 7.98 0.09 10.47
CA SER A 148 9.23 0.20 11.23
C SER A 148 9.18 -0.68 12.47
N THR A 149 10.34 -1.15 12.93
CA THR A 149 10.43 -1.96 14.14
C THR A 149 10.12 -1.12 15.38
N VAL A 150 9.25 -1.66 16.24
CA VAL A 150 9.04 -1.15 17.59
C VAL A 150 9.42 -2.21 18.60
N SER A 151 9.90 -1.81 19.79
CA SER A 151 10.33 -2.78 20.80
C SER A 151 10.03 -2.33 22.22
N ILE A 152 9.81 -3.29 23.10
CA ILE A 152 9.59 -3.05 24.52
C ILE A 152 9.99 -4.29 25.34
N LYS A 153 10.37 -4.10 26.61
CA LYS A 153 10.59 -5.17 27.58
C LYS A 153 9.29 -5.46 28.33
N ALA A 154 8.86 -6.71 28.36
CA ALA A 154 7.73 -7.13 29.18
C ALA A 154 8.12 -7.10 30.67
N THR A 155 7.22 -6.59 31.53
CA THR A 155 7.46 -6.40 32.98
C THR A 155 6.65 -7.38 33.84
N LYS A 156 5.69 -8.09 33.24
CA LYS A 156 4.93 -9.19 33.84
C LYS A 156 4.89 -10.39 32.93
#